data_e503c650526c86235eef5d16f038fb91
#
_entry.id   e503c650526c86235eef5d16f038fb91
#
_cell.length_a   1.000
_cell.length_b   1.000
_cell.length_c   1.000
_cell.angle_alpha   90.00
_cell.angle_beta   90.00
_cell.angle_gamma   90.00
#
_symmetry.space_group_name_H-M   'P 1'
#
loop_
_entity.id
_entity.type
_entity.pdbx_description
1 polymer ?
#
loop_
_entity_poly.entity_id
_entity_poly.type
_entity_poly.pdbx_seq_one_letter_code
_entity_poly.pdbx_strand_id
1 'polypeptide(L)'
;MEPDRPRGPGPAVVVPRPAGPPPPPLEESVLSVTDLRPLDTATADLSRIIPRANVDVSSVVPVVAPIIEQVRHGGEQTLLDLAERFDGVRPPALRVPAEALEAALAGLDPRVRAALEESIRRARLVHDAQHPQDSTVELGEGAVVENHWIPVGRVGLYVPGGRAVYPSSVVMNVVPAQAAGVGSLAVTSPPQRDHGGLPHPTVLAACALLGVDEVYAAGGAQAVAMLAHGVQDDDGGWLCAPVDLVTGPGNVYVAAAKRALQGVIGVDAEAGPSEIAVIADGTARADWVAADLISQSEHDPLAASVLITDSEDLLRDVQAAIEAQVPGAFHEDQIREALTGPQSGVLLVRDMDQAVEVSDRYATEHLEIQTRDPEALVGRIRNAGAVFVGPYAPVPLGDYSAGSNHVLPTSGTARHSSGLNTVTFLRLQQRIRYTETGLKEVADGIGVLAEDERLPAHGAAIRARFA
;
A
#
# COMPACT_ATOMS: atom_id res chain seq x y z
N MET A 1 -27.80 -43.65 -53.80
CA MET A 1 -26.53 -44.01 -53.11
C MET A 1 -26.01 -42.75 -52.44
N GLU A 2 -26.38 -42.55 -51.16
CA GLU A 2 -25.85 -41.50 -50.36
C GLU A 2 -24.52 -41.95 -49.70
N PRO A 3 -23.49 -41.09 -49.56
CA PRO A 3 -22.25 -41.48 -48.93
C PRO A 3 -22.37 -41.42 -47.41
N ASP A 4 -21.84 -42.46 -46.80
CA ASP A 4 -21.74 -42.75 -45.37
C ASP A 4 -21.07 -41.59 -44.57
N ARG A 5 -21.72 -41.09 -43.51
CA ARG A 5 -21.13 -40.11 -42.57
C ARG A 5 -20.34 -40.87 -41.51
N PRO A 6 -19.11 -40.43 -41.18
CA PRO A 6 -18.34 -41.05 -40.11
C PRO A 6 -18.97 -40.77 -38.73
N ARG A 7 -19.10 -41.83 -37.92
CA ARG A 7 -19.56 -41.76 -36.52
C ARG A 7 -18.54 -41.00 -35.67
N GLY A 8 -19.02 -40.01 -34.92
CA GLY A 8 -18.20 -39.28 -33.97
C GLY A 8 -17.70 -40.17 -32.82
N PRO A 9 -16.62 -39.75 -32.11
CA PRO A 9 -16.07 -40.52 -30.99
C PRO A 9 -17.08 -40.64 -29.84
N GLY A 10 -17.22 -41.86 -29.32
CA GLY A 10 -18.07 -42.16 -28.17
C GLY A 10 -17.64 -41.45 -26.90
N PRO A 11 -18.50 -41.39 -25.85
CA PRO A 11 -18.20 -40.66 -24.62
C PRO A 11 -16.94 -41.21 -23.95
N ALA A 12 -16.03 -40.29 -23.57
CA ALA A 12 -14.81 -40.62 -22.85
C ALA A 12 -15.16 -41.24 -21.48
N VAL A 13 -14.63 -42.45 -21.27
CA VAL A 13 -14.73 -43.12 -19.95
C VAL A 13 -13.87 -42.34 -18.96
N VAL A 14 -14.51 -41.63 -18.03
CA VAL A 14 -13.84 -40.99 -16.90
C VAL A 14 -13.39 -42.10 -15.95
N VAL A 15 -12.09 -42.39 -15.97
CA VAL A 15 -11.45 -43.27 -14.98
C VAL A 15 -11.32 -42.47 -13.70
N PRO A 16 -11.88 -42.91 -12.56
CA PRO A 16 -11.67 -42.22 -11.28
C PRO A 16 -10.18 -42.27 -10.92
N ARG A 17 -9.61 -41.11 -10.54
CA ARG A 17 -8.26 -41.05 -10.01
C ARG A 17 -8.19 -41.89 -8.74
N PRO A 18 -7.09 -42.62 -8.50
CA PRO A 18 -6.90 -43.34 -7.24
C PRO A 18 -6.91 -42.32 -6.09
N ALA A 19 -7.60 -42.62 -4.99
CA ALA A 19 -7.60 -41.86 -3.79
C ALA A 19 -6.15 -41.71 -3.30
N GLY A 20 -5.68 -40.48 -3.10
CA GLY A 20 -4.40 -40.19 -2.50
C GLY A 20 -4.35 -40.69 -1.03
N PRO A 21 -3.17 -40.66 -0.40
CA PRO A 21 -3.05 -41.01 1.02
C PRO A 21 -4.00 -40.12 1.85
N PRO A 22 -4.54 -40.62 2.98
CA PRO A 22 -5.38 -39.82 3.85
C PRO A 22 -4.61 -38.59 4.35
N PRO A 23 -5.25 -37.40 4.42
CA PRO A 23 -4.62 -36.18 4.88
C PRO A 23 -4.13 -36.34 6.31
N PRO A 24 -3.06 -35.61 6.72
CA PRO A 24 -2.56 -35.60 8.08
C PRO A 24 -3.65 -35.10 9.06
N PRO A 25 -3.60 -35.53 10.33
CA PRO A 25 -4.49 -34.99 11.34
C PRO A 25 -4.30 -33.49 11.50
N LEU A 26 -5.35 -32.75 11.83
CA LEU A 26 -5.37 -31.26 11.93
C LEU A 26 -4.33 -30.70 12.90
N GLU A 27 -3.74 -31.52 13.79
CA GLU A 27 -2.69 -31.14 14.76
C GLU A 27 -1.28 -31.00 14.12
N GLU A 28 -1.07 -31.46 12.88
CA GLU A 28 0.21 -31.34 12.13
C GLU A 28 0.10 -30.38 10.94
N SER A 29 -0.90 -29.50 10.94
CA SER A 29 -1.15 -28.60 9.81
C SER A 29 -0.18 -27.41 9.75
N VAL A 30 0.23 -26.97 8.54
CA VAL A 30 1.13 -25.81 8.34
C VAL A 30 0.51 -24.52 8.86
N LEU A 31 -0.77 -24.28 8.55
CA LEU A 31 -1.54 -23.16 9.05
C LEU A 31 -2.32 -23.58 10.29
N SER A 32 -2.21 -22.83 11.37
CA SER A 32 -3.03 -23.02 12.57
C SER A 32 -4.52 -22.82 12.25
N VAL A 33 -5.40 -23.57 12.88
CA VAL A 33 -6.86 -23.50 12.61
C VAL A 33 -7.58 -22.92 13.83
N THR A 34 -8.36 -21.87 13.59
CA THR A 34 -9.25 -21.27 14.59
C THR A 34 -10.71 -21.47 14.18
N ASP A 35 -11.49 -22.20 14.97
CA ASP A 35 -12.92 -22.42 14.71
C ASP A 35 -13.77 -21.27 15.27
N LEU A 36 -14.28 -20.44 14.37
CA LEU A 36 -15.15 -19.30 14.70
C LEU A 36 -16.66 -19.61 14.59
N ARG A 37 -17.03 -20.79 14.10
CA ARG A 37 -18.43 -21.18 13.85
C ARG A 37 -19.34 -21.02 15.08
N PRO A 38 -18.89 -21.36 16.31
CA PRO A 38 -19.72 -21.19 17.51
C PRO A 38 -19.77 -19.75 18.03
N LEU A 39 -18.95 -18.84 17.52
CA LEU A 39 -18.85 -17.48 18.05
C LEU A 39 -19.92 -16.56 17.45
N ASP A 40 -20.48 -15.71 18.29
CA ASP A 40 -21.21 -14.51 17.85
C ASP A 40 -20.18 -13.42 17.53
N THR A 41 -19.85 -13.29 16.24
CA THR A 41 -18.85 -12.34 15.76
C THR A 41 -19.25 -10.88 15.97
N ALA A 42 -20.53 -10.58 16.15
CA ALA A 42 -20.99 -9.22 16.45
C ALA A 42 -20.55 -8.73 17.83
N THR A 43 -20.44 -9.64 18.80
CA THR A 43 -20.12 -9.34 20.21
C THR A 43 -18.73 -9.80 20.65
N ALA A 44 -18.10 -10.74 19.94
CA ALA A 44 -16.78 -11.28 20.28
C ALA A 44 -15.66 -10.25 20.04
N ASP A 45 -14.66 -10.24 20.92
CA ASP A 45 -13.40 -9.50 20.70
C ASP A 45 -12.50 -10.28 19.76
N LEU A 46 -12.73 -10.09 18.45
CA LEU A 46 -11.97 -10.75 17.40
C LEU A 46 -10.51 -10.27 17.31
N SER A 47 -10.15 -9.14 17.91
CA SER A 47 -8.79 -8.61 17.86
C SER A 47 -7.75 -9.51 18.52
N ARG A 48 -8.19 -10.39 19.42
CA ARG A 48 -7.34 -11.38 20.12
C ARG A 48 -7.36 -12.76 19.48
N ILE A 49 -8.25 -12.98 18.53
CA ILE A 49 -8.53 -14.30 17.95
C ILE A 49 -7.98 -14.37 16.52
N ILE A 50 -8.16 -13.30 15.76
CA ILE A 50 -7.71 -13.24 14.37
C ILE A 50 -6.18 -13.14 14.32
N PRO A 51 -5.50 -14.03 13.58
CA PRO A 51 -4.06 -14.00 13.39
C PRO A 51 -3.62 -12.66 12.79
N ARG A 52 -2.62 -12.01 13.39
CA ARG A 52 -2.02 -10.79 12.87
C ARG A 52 -0.62 -10.58 13.43
N ALA A 53 0.30 -10.08 12.60
CA ALA A 53 1.59 -9.65 13.06
C ALA A 53 1.45 -8.45 14.02
N ASN A 54 2.10 -8.54 15.18
CA ASN A 54 2.11 -7.45 16.16
C ASN A 54 3.44 -6.71 16.08
N VAL A 55 3.48 -5.62 15.34
CA VAL A 55 4.64 -4.73 15.25
C VAL A 55 4.32 -3.43 15.97
N ASP A 56 4.98 -3.21 17.09
CA ASP A 56 4.85 -1.95 17.85
C ASP A 56 5.80 -0.88 17.30
N VAL A 57 5.31 -0.11 16.33
CA VAL A 57 6.04 1.05 15.77
C VAL A 57 6.40 2.08 16.86
N SER A 58 5.59 2.20 17.93
CA SER A 58 5.84 3.17 19.01
C SER A 58 7.12 2.86 19.78
N SER A 59 7.44 1.58 19.96
CA SER A 59 8.67 1.15 20.64
C SER A 59 9.95 1.51 19.87
N VAL A 60 9.84 1.74 18.54
CA VAL A 60 10.96 2.07 17.65
C VAL A 60 11.16 3.60 17.52
N VAL A 61 10.14 4.42 17.81
CA VAL A 61 10.24 5.88 17.74
C VAL A 61 11.44 6.43 18.54
N PRO A 62 11.72 6.00 19.79
CA PRO A 62 12.90 6.46 20.53
C PRO A 62 14.24 6.06 19.88
N VAL A 63 14.25 5.00 19.07
CA VAL A 63 15.46 4.54 18.36
C VAL A 63 15.75 5.44 17.15
N VAL A 64 14.72 5.88 16.42
CA VAL A 64 14.89 6.74 15.23
C VAL A 64 15.03 8.21 15.57
N ALA A 65 14.53 8.68 16.71
CA ALA A 65 14.59 10.09 17.10
C ALA A 65 16.02 10.68 17.08
N PRO A 66 17.06 10.02 17.62
CA PRO A 66 18.43 10.51 17.51
C PRO A 66 18.96 10.57 16.08
N ILE A 67 18.50 9.65 15.18
CA ILE A 67 18.88 9.63 13.77
C ILE A 67 18.26 10.85 13.07
N ILE A 68 16.99 11.13 13.33
CA ILE A 68 16.30 12.31 12.80
C ILE A 68 17.02 13.61 13.19
N GLU A 69 17.39 13.76 14.47
CA GLU A 69 18.12 14.94 14.94
C GLU A 69 19.53 15.05 14.35
N GLN A 70 20.23 13.92 14.14
CA GLN A 70 21.52 13.93 13.45
C GLN A 70 21.39 14.44 12.02
N VAL A 71 20.38 13.99 11.27
CA VAL A 71 20.12 14.42 9.90
C VAL A 71 19.70 15.88 9.86
N ARG A 72 18.84 16.33 10.79
CA ARG A 72 18.34 17.71 10.88
C ARG A 72 19.46 18.75 11.01
N HIS A 73 20.51 18.40 11.72
CA HIS A 73 21.64 19.31 12.02
C HIS A 73 22.91 19.00 11.22
N GLY A 74 22.91 17.87 10.49
CA GLY A 74 24.02 17.44 9.67
C GLY A 74 23.82 17.74 8.18
N GLY A 75 24.90 17.66 7.43
CA GLY A 75 24.90 17.80 5.98
C GLY A 75 24.96 16.44 5.28
N GLU A 76 25.36 16.45 4.00
CA GLU A 76 25.54 15.25 3.17
C GLU A 76 26.40 14.18 3.86
N GLN A 77 27.52 14.61 4.50
CA GLN A 77 28.45 13.71 5.16
C GLN A 77 27.78 12.84 6.23
N THR A 78 26.87 13.42 7.00
CA THR A 78 26.09 12.67 8.02
C THR A 78 25.27 11.55 7.40
N LEU A 79 24.63 11.79 6.26
CA LEU A 79 23.83 10.78 5.55
C LEU A 79 24.71 9.69 4.97
N LEU A 80 25.87 10.04 4.43
CA LEU A 80 26.86 9.06 3.94
C LEU A 80 27.39 8.15 5.06
N ASP A 81 27.68 8.73 6.25
CA ASP A 81 28.10 7.99 7.43
C ASP A 81 26.98 7.06 7.96
N LEU A 82 25.74 7.51 7.96
CA LEU A 82 24.58 6.70 8.35
C LEU A 82 24.33 5.57 7.36
N ALA A 83 24.48 5.80 6.05
CA ALA A 83 24.40 4.76 5.04
C ALA A 83 25.49 3.69 5.24
N GLU A 84 26.76 4.09 5.48
CA GLU A 84 27.83 3.15 5.78
C GLU A 84 27.52 2.32 7.03
N ARG A 85 26.95 2.96 8.07
CA ARG A 85 26.61 2.30 9.33
C ARG A 85 25.45 1.31 9.20
N PHE A 86 24.37 1.67 8.50
CA PHE A 86 23.11 0.92 8.49
C PHE A 86 22.95 0.05 7.23
N ASP A 87 23.40 0.53 6.07
CA ASP A 87 23.32 -0.19 4.80
C ASP A 87 24.63 -0.95 4.49
N GLY A 88 25.69 -0.70 5.27
CA GLY A 88 26.99 -1.37 5.15
C GLY A 88 27.78 -0.97 3.91
N VAL A 89 27.40 0.13 3.26
CA VAL A 89 28.08 0.70 2.10
C VAL A 89 27.97 2.21 2.13
N ARG A 90 29.07 2.89 1.81
CA ARG A 90 29.10 4.33 1.64
C ARG A 90 28.81 4.67 0.19
N PRO A 91 27.73 5.37 -0.15
CA PRO A 91 27.51 5.81 -1.52
C PRO A 91 28.57 6.82 -1.96
N PRO A 92 28.90 6.87 -3.27
CA PRO A 92 29.89 7.81 -3.80
C PRO A 92 29.40 9.27 -3.72
N ALA A 93 28.09 9.48 -3.75
CA ALA A 93 27.39 10.74 -3.53
C ALA A 93 25.98 10.44 -3.04
N LEU A 94 25.39 11.37 -2.30
CA LEU A 94 24.00 11.24 -1.82
C LEU A 94 23.03 11.30 -3.00
N ARG A 95 23.16 12.30 -3.87
CA ARG A 95 22.39 12.40 -5.11
C ARG A 95 22.95 11.48 -6.18
N VAL A 96 22.12 10.63 -6.74
CA VAL A 96 22.50 9.75 -7.85
C VAL A 96 22.79 10.59 -9.08
N PRO A 97 23.96 10.41 -9.74
CA PRO A 97 24.28 11.15 -10.96
C PRO A 97 23.33 10.80 -12.11
N ALA A 98 23.03 11.79 -12.97
CA ALA A 98 22.15 11.59 -14.13
C ALA A 98 22.65 10.49 -15.06
N GLU A 99 23.97 10.39 -15.24
CA GLU A 99 24.62 9.37 -16.06
C GLU A 99 24.35 7.95 -15.55
N ALA A 100 24.15 7.78 -14.21
CA ALA A 100 23.81 6.47 -13.63
C ALA A 100 22.36 6.08 -13.96
N LEU A 101 21.43 7.03 -13.99
CA LEU A 101 20.04 6.82 -14.43
C LEU A 101 19.98 6.45 -15.91
N GLU A 102 20.71 7.18 -16.77
CA GLU A 102 20.81 6.90 -18.20
C GLU A 102 21.44 5.52 -18.47
N ALA A 103 22.53 5.19 -17.78
CA ALA A 103 23.19 3.91 -17.91
C ALA A 103 22.29 2.75 -17.44
N ALA A 104 21.55 2.94 -16.34
CA ALA A 104 20.60 1.96 -15.83
C ALA A 104 19.47 1.70 -16.84
N LEU A 105 18.92 2.74 -17.45
CA LEU A 105 17.88 2.62 -18.49
C LEU A 105 18.41 1.95 -19.75
N ALA A 106 19.61 2.31 -20.19
CA ALA A 106 20.25 1.72 -21.38
C ALA A 106 20.60 0.24 -21.19
N GLY A 107 20.97 -0.16 -19.96
CA GLY A 107 21.33 -1.54 -19.60
C GLY A 107 20.15 -2.42 -19.19
N LEU A 108 18.93 -1.88 -19.13
CA LEU A 108 17.75 -2.62 -18.68
C LEU A 108 17.37 -3.74 -19.67
N ASP A 109 17.14 -4.96 -19.14
CA ASP A 109 16.62 -6.08 -19.95
C ASP A 109 15.36 -5.62 -20.71
N PRO A 110 15.28 -5.80 -22.04
CA PRO A 110 14.13 -5.37 -22.82
C PRO A 110 12.78 -5.95 -22.37
N ARG A 111 12.79 -7.15 -21.78
CA ARG A 111 11.57 -7.78 -21.25
C ARG A 111 11.11 -7.10 -19.96
N VAL A 112 12.04 -6.74 -19.07
CA VAL A 112 11.75 -5.98 -17.86
C VAL A 112 11.27 -4.57 -18.22
N ARG A 113 11.91 -3.95 -19.21
CA ARG A 113 11.48 -2.65 -19.74
C ARG A 113 10.03 -2.70 -20.24
N ALA A 114 9.69 -3.66 -21.08
CA ALA A 114 8.33 -3.81 -21.60
C ALA A 114 7.29 -4.05 -20.49
N ALA A 115 7.64 -4.84 -19.47
CA ALA A 115 6.79 -5.09 -18.32
C ALA A 115 6.56 -3.81 -17.48
N LEU A 116 7.61 -3.01 -17.23
CA LEU A 116 7.49 -1.73 -16.53
C LEU A 116 6.67 -0.70 -17.33
N GLU A 117 6.90 -0.60 -18.65
CA GLU A 117 6.12 0.30 -19.52
C GLU A 117 4.63 -0.07 -19.52
N GLU A 118 4.26 -1.36 -19.51
CA GLU A 118 2.86 -1.80 -19.40
C GLU A 118 2.29 -1.52 -18.00
N SER A 119 3.05 -1.76 -16.92
CA SER A 119 2.66 -1.40 -15.55
C SER A 119 2.39 0.10 -15.44
N ILE A 120 3.30 0.94 -15.92
CA ILE A 120 3.15 2.41 -15.94
C ILE A 120 1.90 2.82 -16.74
N ARG A 121 1.70 2.23 -17.92
CA ARG A 121 0.54 2.55 -18.76
C ARG A 121 -0.78 2.25 -18.04
N ARG A 122 -0.89 1.08 -17.39
CA ARG A 122 -2.10 0.68 -16.66
C ARG A 122 -2.31 1.54 -15.41
N ALA A 123 -1.26 1.77 -14.63
CA ALA A 123 -1.31 2.62 -13.45
C ALA A 123 -1.78 4.04 -13.82
N ARG A 124 -1.28 4.64 -14.92
CA ARG A 124 -1.73 5.95 -15.39
C ARG A 124 -3.21 5.98 -15.70
N LEU A 125 -3.73 4.98 -16.43
CA LEU A 125 -5.16 4.93 -16.76
C LEU A 125 -6.05 4.95 -15.51
N VAL A 126 -5.67 4.22 -14.47
CA VAL A 126 -6.45 4.16 -13.23
C VAL A 126 -6.28 5.43 -12.41
N HIS A 127 -5.05 5.90 -12.22
CA HIS A 127 -4.77 7.06 -11.39
C HIS A 127 -5.25 8.39 -12.01
N ASP A 128 -5.21 8.53 -13.33
CA ASP A 128 -5.81 9.69 -14.02
C ASP A 128 -7.33 9.75 -13.79
N ALA A 129 -8.01 8.58 -13.77
CA ALA A 129 -9.45 8.51 -13.51
C ALA A 129 -9.83 8.80 -12.04
N GLN A 130 -8.88 8.75 -11.11
CA GLN A 130 -9.09 9.07 -9.69
C GLN A 130 -9.06 10.58 -9.40
N HIS A 131 -8.63 11.42 -10.36
CA HIS A 131 -8.53 12.86 -10.13
C HIS A 131 -9.95 13.46 -9.93
N PRO A 132 -10.24 14.04 -8.74
CA PRO A 132 -11.55 14.58 -8.46
C PRO A 132 -11.81 15.88 -9.21
N GLN A 133 -13.08 16.18 -9.45
CA GLN A 133 -13.52 17.42 -10.10
C GLN A 133 -13.61 18.55 -9.07
N ASP A 134 -13.25 19.77 -9.49
CA ASP A 134 -13.56 20.97 -8.76
C ASP A 134 -15.10 21.17 -8.70
N SER A 135 -15.59 21.80 -7.64
CA SER A 135 -17.02 22.05 -7.48
C SER A 135 -17.31 23.45 -6.98
N THR A 136 -18.46 23.98 -7.40
CA THR A 136 -18.98 25.29 -6.97
C THR A 136 -20.34 25.09 -6.32
N VAL A 137 -20.53 25.68 -5.15
CA VAL A 137 -21.78 25.65 -4.39
C VAL A 137 -22.28 27.07 -4.26
N GLU A 138 -23.44 27.36 -4.83
CA GLU A 138 -24.19 28.63 -4.63
C GLU A 138 -25.03 28.51 -3.36
N LEU A 139 -24.81 29.39 -2.40
CA LEU A 139 -25.54 29.41 -1.10
C LEU A 139 -26.68 30.41 -1.07
N GLY A 140 -26.69 31.34 -2.00
CA GLY A 140 -27.69 32.42 -2.14
C GLY A 140 -27.15 33.47 -3.12
N GLU A 141 -27.92 34.58 -3.28
CA GLU A 141 -27.50 35.66 -4.17
C GLU A 141 -26.16 36.28 -3.72
N GLY A 142 -25.17 36.12 -4.55
CA GLY A 142 -23.83 36.65 -4.27
C GLY A 142 -23.05 35.93 -3.15
N ALA A 143 -23.41 34.69 -2.84
CA ALA A 143 -22.73 33.84 -1.87
C ALA A 143 -22.31 32.51 -2.52
N VAL A 144 -21.01 32.30 -2.72
CA VAL A 144 -20.44 31.14 -3.44
C VAL A 144 -19.28 30.55 -2.67
N VAL A 145 -19.23 29.23 -2.60
CA VAL A 145 -18.05 28.46 -2.13
C VAL A 145 -17.57 27.57 -3.25
N GLU A 146 -16.34 27.77 -3.67
CA GLU A 146 -15.65 26.94 -4.65
C GLU A 146 -14.70 25.99 -3.93
N ASN A 147 -14.70 24.71 -4.33
CA ASN A 147 -13.78 23.70 -3.85
C ASN A 147 -12.79 23.37 -4.98
N HIS A 148 -11.52 23.63 -4.74
CA HIS A 148 -10.44 23.38 -5.71
C HIS A 148 -9.47 22.33 -5.19
N TRP A 149 -9.17 21.35 -6.04
CA TRP A 149 -8.14 20.36 -5.75
C TRP A 149 -6.78 20.88 -6.22
N ILE A 150 -5.87 21.03 -5.27
CA ILE A 150 -4.54 21.62 -5.51
C ILE A 150 -3.47 20.58 -5.21
N PRO A 151 -2.54 20.30 -6.13
CA PRO A 151 -1.41 19.41 -5.89
C PRO A 151 -0.58 19.84 -4.68
N VAL A 152 -0.03 18.86 -3.97
CA VAL A 152 1.08 19.08 -3.03
C VAL A 152 2.27 19.62 -3.81
N GLY A 153 3.00 20.57 -3.27
CA GLY A 153 4.06 21.26 -4.00
C GLY A 153 5.26 20.38 -4.33
N ARG A 154 5.74 19.65 -3.32
CA ARG A 154 6.89 18.76 -3.44
C ARG A 154 6.70 17.49 -2.63
N VAL A 155 7.04 16.33 -3.19
CA VAL A 155 6.81 15.01 -2.58
C VAL A 155 8.08 14.18 -2.58
N GLY A 156 8.36 13.56 -1.43
CA GLY A 156 9.39 12.55 -1.26
C GLY A 156 8.81 11.15 -1.37
N LEU A 157 9.41 10.32 -2.20
CA LEU A 157 8.94 8.97 -2.53
C LEU A 157 9.98 7.95 -2.05
N TYR A 158 9.63 7.20 -0.99
CA TYR A 158 10.51 6.17 -0.45
C TYR A 158 10.30 4.84 -1.20
N VAL A 159 11.37 4.31 -1.76
CA VAL A 159 11.39 3.01 -2.46
C VAL A 159 12.26 2.04 -1.66
N PRO A 160 11.70 0.94 -1.15
CA PRO A 160 12.48 -0.04 -0.41
C PRO A 160 13.60 -0.65 -1.26
N GLY A 161 14.61 -1.15 -0.57
CA GLY A 161 15.70 -1.94 -1.15
C GLY A 161 16.19 -2.97 -0.12
N GLY A 162 17.14 -3.80 -0.50
CA GLY A 162 17.70 -4.82 0.36
C GLY A 162 17.62 -6.21 -0.27
N ARG A 163 16.92 -7.17 0.38
CA ARG A 163 16.82 -8.56 -0.14
C ARG A 163 16.07 -8.67 -1.44
N ALA A 164 15.02 -7.88 -1.61
CA ALA A 164 14.23 -7.81 -2.84
C ALA A 164 14.39 -6.44 -3.52
N VAL A 165 14.11 -6.39 -4.81
CA VAL A 165 14.18 -5.19 -5.65
C VAL A 165 12.75 -4.78 -6.03
N TYR A 166 12.37 -3.54 -5.76
CA TYR A 166 11.00 -3.06 -5.91
C TYR A 166 10.87 -1.91 -6.95
N PRO A 167 11.16 -2.15 -8.25
CA PRO A 167 10.91 -1.16 -9.28
C PRO A 167 9.41 -0.84 -9.42
N SER A 168 8.52 -1.77 -9.07
CA SER A 168 7.08 -1.56 -8.97
C SER A 168 6.73 -0.47 -7.97
N SER A 169 7.42 -0.37 -6.83
CA SER A 169 7.20 0.70 -5.85
C SER A 169 7.55 2.09 -6.41
N VAL A 170 8.47 2.20 -7.37
CA VAL A 170 8.70 3.45 -8.10
C VAL A 170 7.44 3.82 -8.89
N VAL A 171 6.88 2.87 -9.66
CA VAL A 171 5.66 3.08 -10.44
C VAL A 171 4.50 3.50 -9.53
N MET A 172 4.28 2.75 -8.44
CA MET A 172 3.16 2.95 -7.51
C MET A 172 3.23 4.27 -6.73
N ASN A 173 4.41 4.85 -6.54
CA ASN A 173 4.58 6.16 -5.91
C ASN A 173 4.57 7.31 -6.92
N VAL A 174 5.30 7.17 -8.03
CA VAL A 174 5.50 8.26 -9.00
C VAL A 174 4.24 8.50 -9.84
N VAL A 175 3.59 7.44 -10.33
CA VAL A 175 2.44 7.61 -11.24
C VAL A 175 1.28 8.37 -10.60
N PRO A 176 0.78 8.04 -9.39
CA PRO A 176 -0.30 8.82 -8.78
C PRO A 176 0.10 10.25 -8.42
N ALA A 177 1.38 10.49 -8.06
CA ALA A 177 1.88 11.84 -7.83
C ALA A 177 1.89 12.68 -9.13
N GLN A 178 2.30 12.08 -10.26
CA GLN A 178 2.24 12.72 -11.58
C GLN A 178 0.79 12.94 -12.03
N ALA A 179 -0.11 11.98 -11.81
CA ALA A 179 -1.53 12.11 -12.14
C ALA A 179 -2.21 13.24 -11.32
N ALA A 180 -1.77 13.46 -10.10
CA ALA A 180 -2.21 14.60 -9.27
C ALA A 180 -1.65 15.95 -9.74
N GLY A 181 -0.63 15.98 -10.62
CA GLY A 181 0.02 17.20 -11.05
C GLY A 181 1.08 17.74 -10.10
N VAL A 182 1.69 16.89 -9.26
CA VAL A 182 2.80 17.28 -8.38
C VAL A 182 3.99 17.77 -9.21
N GLY A 183 4.45 19.00 -8.93
CA GLY A 183 5.49 19.65 -9.74
C GLY A 183 6.92 19.22 -9.42
N SER A 184 7.17 18.65 -8.23
CA SER A 184 8.52 18.27 -7.79
C SER A 184 8.49 16.93 -7.04
N LEU A 185 9.29 15.98 -7.52
CA LEU A 185 9.40 14.63 -6.96
C LEU A 185 10.85 14.31 -6.60
N ALA A 186 11.06 13.80 -5.40
CA ALA A 186 12.36 13.32 -4.93
C ALA A 186 12.22 11.83 -4.55
N VAL A 187 12.89 10.94 -5.25
CA VAL A 187 12.90 9.50 -4.94
C VAL A 187 14.11 9.17 -4.07
N THR A 188 13.91 8.36 -3.04
CA THR A 188 15.02 7.81 -2.23
C THR A 188 14.93 6.29 -2.18
N SER A 189 16.08 5.63 -2.30
CA SER A 189 16.21 4.17 -2.17
C SER A 189 17.56 3.82 -1.54
N PRO A 190 17.64 2.77 -0.71
CA PRO A 190 18.89 2.39 -0.06
C PRO A 190 20.02 2.12 -1.03
N PRO A 191 21.25 2.57 -0.71
CA PRO A 191 22.44 2.20 -1.46
C PRO A 191 22.74 0.70 -1.32
N GLN A 192 23.26 0.09 -2.37
CA GLN A 192 23.58 -1.34 -2.40
C GLN A 192 25.06 -1.57 -2.68
N ARG A 193 25.66 -2.48 -1.92
CA ARG A 193 27.10 -2.81 -2.02
C ARG A 193 27.47 -3.35 -3.40
N ASP A 194 26.61 -4.24 -3.94
CA ASP A 194 26.85 -4.89 -5.23
C ASP A 194 26.72 -3.94 -6.43
N HIS A 195 26.20 -2.73 -6.17
CA HIS A 195 26.00 -1.67 -7.18
C HIS A 195 26.85 -0.42 -6.88
N GLY A 196 28.00 -0.60 -6.21
CA GLY A 196 28.94 0.50 -5.97
C GLY A 196 28.40 1.60 -5.04
N GLY A 197 27.43 1.28 -4.20
CA GLY A 197 26.77 2.23 -3.29
C GLY A 197 25.65 3.04 -3.94
N LEU A 198 25.25 2.71 -5.15
CA LEU A 198 24.03 3.25 -5.78
C LEU A 198 22.80 2.37 -5.46
N PRO A 199 21.57 2.87 -5.57
CA PRO A 199 20.37 2.04 -5.59
C PRO A 199 20.40 1.03 -6.74
N HIS A 200 19.60 -0.03 -6.65
CA HIS A 200 19.56 -1.08 -7.66
C HIS A 200 19.27 -0.52 -9.07
N PRO A 201 20.01 -0.96 -10.12
CA PRO A 201 19.87 -0.42 -11.48
C PRO A 201 18.43 -0.45 -12.02
N THR A 202 17.65 -1.50 -11.70
CA THR A 202 16.24 -1.58 -12.15
C THR A 202 15.36 -0.50 -11.50
N VAL A 203 15.65 -0.10 -10.25
CA VAL A 203 14.97 1.03 -9.57
C VAL A 203 15.33 2.35 -10.27
N LEU A 204 16.62 2.57 -10.57
CA LEU A 204 17.08 3.74 -11.30
C LEU A 204 16.48 3.81 -12.71
N ALA A 205 16.39 2.68 -13.41
CA ALA A 205 15.78 2.60 -14.72
C ALA A 205 14.27 2.92 -14.68
N ALA A 206 13.55 2.46 -13.64
CA ALA A 206 12.14 2.80 -13.44
C ALA A 206 11.94 4.30 -13.19
N CYS A 207 12.83 4.94 -12.41
CA CYS A 207 12.84 6.40 -12.24
C CYS A 207 13.04 7.12 -13.59
N ALA A 208 14.03 6.68 -14.36
CA ALA A 208 14.31 7.26 -15.68
C ALA A 208 13.15 7.07 -16.67
N LEU A 209 12.48 5.91 -16.71
CA LEU A 209 11.27 5.66 -17.52
C LEU A 209 10.12 6.62 -17.18
N LEU A 210 10.02 7.02 -15.91
CA LEU A 210 9.00 7.94 -15.42
C LEU A 210 9.42 9.42 -15.47
N GLY A 211 10.65 9.70 -15.96
CA GLY A 211 11.18 11.07 -16.06
C GLY A 211 11.55 11.69 -14.72
N VAL A 212 11.85 10.86 -13.72
CA VAL A 212 12.34 11.32 -12.40
C VAL A 212 13.86 11.32 -12.43
N ASP A 213 14.46 12.49 -12.30
CA ASP A 213 15.91 12.73 -12.30
C ASP A 213 16.46 13.05 -10.90
N GLU A 214 15.59 13.30 -9.94
CA GLU A 214 15.97 13.57 -8.56
C GLU A 214 15.87 12.31 -7.70
N VAL A 215 16.98 11.55 -7.63
CA VAL A 215 17.09 10.28 -6.92
C VAL A 215 18.24 10.33 -5.92
N TYR A 216 18.01 9.78 -4.71
CA TYR A 216 18.98 9.78 -3.60
C TYR A 216 19.30 8.36 -3.14
N ALA A 217 20.58 8.11 -2.90
CA ALA A 217 21.11 6.86 -2.34
C ALA A 217 21.03 6.90 -0.81
N ALA A 218 19.83 6.84 -0.27
CA ALA A 218 19.58 6.84 1.17
C ALA A 218 18.42 5.89 1.51
N GLY A 219 18.55 5.12 2.59
CA GLY A 219 17.55 4.19 3.09
C GLY A 219 17.11 4.52 4.53
N GLY A 220 16.17 3.75 5.06
CA GLY A 220 15.80 3.78 6.48
C GLY A 220 15.26 5.11 6.99
N ALA A 221 15.33 5.30 8.31
CA ALA A 221 14.85 6.50 9.00
C ALA A 221 15.57 7.78 8.55
N GLN A 222 16.87 7.68 8.22
CA GLN A 222 17.67 8.81 7.76
C GLN A 222 17.19 9.35 6.41
N ALA A 223 16.66 8.51 5.53
CA ALA A 223 16.08 8.95 4.26
C ALA A 223 14.80 9.76 4.47
N VAL A 224 13.90 9.31 5.38
CA VAL A 224 12.69 10.05 5.73
C VAL A 224 13.03 11.39 6.38
N ALA A 225 14.04 11.41 7.28
CA ALA A 225 14.51 12.63 7.91
C ALA A 225 15.14 13.60 6.89
N MET A 226 15.90 13.09 5.92
CA MET A 226 16.46 13.86 4.81
C MET A 226 15.36 14.54 3.99
N LEU A 227 14.33 13.78 3.60
CA LEU A 227 13.21 14.33 2.86
C LEU A 227 12.45 15.39 3.66
N ALA A 228 12.29 15.18 4.98
CA ALA A 228 11.55 16.12 5.84
C ALA A 228 12.28 17.44 6.11
N HIS A 229 13.58 17.38 6.35
CA HIS A 229 14.36 18.56 6.77
C HIS A 229 15.19 19.17 5.63
N GLY A 230 15.37 18.43 4.54
CA GLY A 230 16.28 18.78 3.48
C GLY A 230 17.76 18.59 3.86
N VAL A 231 18.62 18.76 2.88
CA VAL A 231 20.09 18.77 3.04
C VAL A 231 20.64 19.91 2.20
N GLN A 232 21.45 20.76 2.82
CA GLN A 232 22.16 21.80 2.10
C GLN A 232 23.52 21.29 1.60
N ASP A 233 23.97 21.86 0.48
CA ASP A 233 25.33 21.71 0.00
C ASP A 233 26.29 22.68 0.72
N ASP A 234 27.58 22.58 0.41
CA ASP A 234 28.63 23.40 1.01
C ASP A 234 28.50 24.92 0.69
N ASP A 235 27.79 25.26 -0.39
CA ASP A 235 27.53 26.62 -0.83
C ASP A 235 26.23 27.21 -0.24
N GLY A 236 25.51 26.44 0.56
CA GLY A 236 24.24 26.81 1.20
C GLY A 236 23.03 26.67 0.28
N GLY A 237 23.19 26.07 -0.89
CA GLY A 237 22.11 25.61 -1.75
C GLY A 237 21.46 24.33 -1.24
N TRP A 238 20.36 23.90 -1.88
CA TRP A 238 19.74 22.63 -1.53
C TRP A 238 20.31 21.50 -2.39
N LEU A 239 21.01 20.56 -1.76
CA LEU A 239 21.31 19.27 -2.36
C LEU A 239 20.02 18.41 -2.45
N CYS A 240 19.23 18.43 -1.37
CA CYS A 240 17.86 17.89 -1.33
C CYS A 240 16.98 18.93 -0.61
N ALA A 241 16.08 19.57 -1.33
CA ALA A 241 15.13 20.49 -0.68
C ALA A 241 14.10 19.69 0.15
N PRO A 242 13.61 20.25 1.29
CA PRO A 242 12.58 19.58 2.07
C PRO A 242 11.30 19.40 1.27
N VAL A 243 10.53 18.35 1.60
CA VAL A 243 9.27 18.01 0.95
C VAL A 243 8.08 18.32 1.85
N ASP A 244 6.90 18.43 1.25
CA ASP A 244 5.64 18.63 1.99
C ASP A 244 4.99 17.31 2.42
N LEU A 245 5.25 16.22 1.67
CA LEU A 245 4.65 14.88 1.87
C LEU A 245 5.69 13.80 1.58
N VAL A 246 5.73 12.76 2.42
CA VAL A 246 6.51 11.54 2.17
C VAL A 246 5.57 10.36 2.02
N THR A 247 5.75 9.57 0.94
CA THR A 247 5.01 8.35 0.67
C THR A 247 5.92 7.16 0.41
N GLY A 248 5.36 5.98 0.41
CA GLY A 248 6.05 4.73 0.09
C GLY A 248 6.20 3.77 1.27
N PRO A 249 6.18 2.44 1.01
CA PRO A 249 6.30 1.42 2.02
C PRO A 249 7.74 1.33 2.55
N GLY A 250 7.93 0.83 3.76
CA GLY A 250 9.25 0.63 4.33
C GLY A 250 9.20 -0.24 5.57
N ASN A 251 10.36 -0.58 6.13
CA ASN A 251 10.44 -1.34 7.36
C ASN A 251 9.96 -0.51 8.57
N VAL A 252 9.96 -1.14 9.75
CA VAL A 252 9.50 -0.52 11.01
C VAL A 252 10.24 0.79 11.36
N TYR A 253 11.50 0.95 10.95
CA TYR A 253 12.25 2.19 11.19
C TYR A 253 11.77 3.33 10.29
N VAL A 254 11.39 3.02 9.04
CA VAL A 254 10.76 3.98 8.11
C VAL A 254 9.39 4.40 8.64
N ALA A 255 8.57 3.45 9.08
CA ALA A 255 7.27 3.72 9.69
C ALA A 255 7.41 4.59 10.95
N ALA A 256 8.37 4.26 11.83
CA ALA A 256 8.66 5.04 13.03
C ALA A 256 9.14 6.47 12.73
N ALA A 257 9.96 6.65 11.69
CA ALA A 257 10.41 7.97 11.25
C ALA A 257 9.25 8.79 10.66
N LYS A 258 8.37 8.20 9.84
CA LYS A 258 7.14 8.85 9.35
C LYS A 258 6.28 9.32 10.53
N ARG A 259 6.02 8.44 11.52
CA ARG A 259 5.27 8.79 12.73
C ARG A 259 5.91 9.95 13.52
N ALA A 260 7.22 9.90 13.72
CA ALA A 260 7.94 10.92 14.47
C ALA A 260 7.95 12.30 13.78
N LEU A 261 7.85 12.31 12.45
CA LEU A 261 7.88 13.51 11.61
C LEU A 261 6.48 13.99 11.18
N GLN A 262 5.44 13.27 11.54
CA GLN A 262 4.05 13.69 11.27
C GLN A 262 3.77 15.04 11.95
N GLY A 263 3.31 16.01 11.16
CA GLY A 263 3.14 17.40 11.60
C GLY A 263 4.29 18.32 11.15
N VAL A 264 5.48 17.78 10.83
CA VAL A 264 6.52 18.49 10.06
C VAL A 264 6.24 18.33 8.57
N ILE A 265 5.94 17.08 8.16
CA ILE A 265 5.54 16.71 6.82
C ILE A 265 4.23 15.92 6.86
N GLY A 266 3.52 15.85 5.73
CA GLY A 266 2.48 14.87 5.52
C GLY A 266 3.09 13.48 5.32
N VAL A 267 2.33 12.44 5.68
CA VAL A 267 2.69 11.03 5.43
C VAL A 267 1.48 10.30 4.84
N ASP A 268 1.72 9.28 4.02
CA ASP A 268 0.66 8.45 3.44
C ASP A 268 0.02 7.52 4.48
N ALA A 269 0.80 6.54 4.96
CA ALA A 269 0.40 5.57 5.95
C ALA A 269 1.63 5.02 6.70
N GLU A 270 1.38 4.41 7.85
CA GLU A 270 2.36 3.59 8.54
C GLU A 270 2.21 2.15 8.03
N ALA A 271 3.20 1.68 7.27
CA ALA A 271 3.21 0.31 6.78
C ALA A 271 3.67 -0.65 7.89
N GLY A 272 2.85 -1.66 8.16
CA GLY A 272 3.23 -2.87 8.89
C GLY A 272 3.64 -3.99 7.94
N PRO A 273 3.84 -5.22 8.44
CA PRO A 273 4.01 -6.40 7.60
C PRO A 273 2.82 -6.59 6.66
N SER A 274 3.08 -7.07 5.45
CA SER A 274 2.04 -7.31 4.45
C SER A 274 1.07 -8.41 4.88
N GLU A 275 -0.20 -8.28 4.51
CA GLU A 275 -1.29 -9.17 4.94
C GLU A 275 -2.15 -9.58 3.73
N ILE A 276 -2.47 -10.86 3.64
CA ILE A 276 -3.54 -11.37 2.78
C ILE A 276 -4.62 -12.04 3.61
N ALA A 277 -5.88 -11.83 3.24
CA ALA A 277 -6.99 -12.70 3.62
C ALA A 277 -7.67 -13.23 2.36
N VAL A 278 -7.92 -14.53 2.31
CA VAL A 278 -8.66 -15.17 1.23
C VAL A 278 -9.98 -15.68 1.76
N ILE A 279 -11.10 -15.10 1.31
CA ILE A 279 -12.42 -15.69 1.54
C ILE A 279 -12.67 -16.72 0.45
N ALA A 280 -12.81 -17.98 0.84
CA ALA A 280 -13.02 -19.06 -0.12
C ALA A 280 -14.08 -20.05 0.37
N ASP A 281 -15.03 -20.43 -0.51
CA ASP A 281 -16.00 -21.50 -0.25
C ASP A 281 -15.51 -22.85 -0.84
N GLY A 282 -16.25 -23.92 -0.60
CA GLY A 282 -15.91 -25.27 -1.10
C GLY A 282 -15.84 -25.42 -2.64
N THR A 283 -16.08 -24.35 -3.42
CA THR A 283 -15.93 -24.35 -4.88
C THR A 283 -14.60 -23.79 -5.35
N ALA A 284 -13.81 -23.17 -4.45
CA ALA A 284 -12.50 -22.64 -4.76
C ALA A 284 -11.51 -23.77 -5.10
N ARG A 285 -10.50 -23.42 -5.86
CA ARG A 285 -9.39 -24.33 -6.17
C ARG A 285 -8.33 -24.24 -5.10
N ALA A 286 -8.15 -25.30 -4.33
CA ALA A 286 -7.20 -25.37 -3.23
C ALA A 286 -5.75 -25.06 -3.65
N ASP A 287 -5.34 -25.53 -4.84
CA ASP A 287 -3.99 -25.28 -5.38
C ASP A 287 -3.75 -23.81 -5.72
N TRP A 288 -4.76 -23.04 -6.09
CA TRP A 288 -4.68 -21.60 -6.34
C TRP A 288 -4.67 -20.81 -5.03
N VAL A 289 -5.59 -21.10 -4.11
CA VAL A 289 -5.59 -20.49 -2.77
C VAL A 289 -4.25 -20.70 -2.07
N ALA A 290 -3.69 -21.91 -2.15
CA ALA A 290 -2.38 -22.20 -1.59
C ALA A 290 -1.26 -21.33 -2.24
N ALA A 291 -1.29 -21.19 -3.57
CA ALA A 291 -0.31 -20.38 -4.29
C ALA A 291 -0.37 -18.91 -3.89
N ASP A 292 -1.57 -18.35 -3.67
CA ASP A 292 -1.78 -16.96 -3.27
C ASP A 292 -1.28 -16.72 -1.82
N LEU A 293 -1.57 -17.64 -0.88
CA LEU A 293 -1.05 -17.60 0.48
C LEU A 293 0.47 -17.72 0.54
N ILE A 294 1.07 -18.57 -0.31
CA ILE A 294 2.52 -18.73 -0.45
C ILE A 294 3.14 -17.47 -1.01
N SER A 295 2.56 -16.87 -2.07
CA SER A 295 3.10 -15.65 -2.67
C SER A 295 3.15 -14.48 -1.68
N GLN A 296 2.16 -14.36 -0.81
CA GLN A 296 2.19 -13.36 0.27
C GLN A 296 3.31 -13.63 1.27
N SER A 297 3.57 -14.89 1.58
CA SER A 297 4.59 -15.30 2.55
C SER A 297 6.04 -15.06 2.07
N GLU A 298 6.23 -14.82 0.76
CA GLU A 298 7.54 -14.44 0.21
C GLU A 298 7.97 -13.00 0.55
N HIS A 299 7.07 -12.14 1.00
CA HIS A 299 7.40 -10.73 1.26
C HIS A 299 8.28 -10.55 2.50
N ASP A 300 7.94 -11.21 3.62
CA ASP A 300 8.63 -11.05 4.90
C ASP A 300 8.29 -12.22 5.83
N PRO A 301 9.18 -12.62 6.77
CA PRO A 301 8.86 -13.63 7.78
C PRO A 301 7.64 -13.30 8.66
N LEU A 302 7.28 -12.02 8.79
CA LEU A 302 6.11 -11.54 9.53
C LEU A 302 4.89 -11.33 8.62
N ALA A 303 4.98 -11.66 7.32
CA ALA A 303 3.81 -11.58 6.43
C ALA A 303 2.70 -12.49 6.94
N ALA A 304 1.46 -11.99 6.89
CA ALA A 304 0.30 -12.72 7.37
C ALA A 304 -0.49 -13.32 6.20
N SER A 305 -0.71 -14.63 6.25
CA SER A 305 -1.48 -15.39 5.25
C SER A 305 -2.68 -16.06 5.93
N VAL A 306 -3.89 -15.53 5.69
CA VAL A 306 -5.11 -15.96 6.38
C VAL A 306 -6.14 -16.49 5.38
N LEU A 307 -6.59 -17.74 5.59
CA LEU A 307 -7.73 -18.32 4.88
C LEU A 307 -8.99 -18.18 5.74
N ILE A 308 -10.07 -17.66 5.16
CA ILE A 308 -11.41 -17.60 5.79
C ILE A 308 -12.32 -18.50 4.96
N THR A 309 -12.77 -19.61 5.53
CA THR A 309 -13.58 -20.60 4.79
C THR A 309 -14.65 -21.26 5.67
N ASP A 310 -15.78 -21.63 5.05
CA ASP A 310 -16.83 -22.46 5.65
C ASP A 310 -16.68 -23.95 5.32
N SER A 311 -15.64 -24.32 4.54
CA SER A 311 -15.43 -25.69 4.05
C SER A 311 -14.23 -26.36 4.71
N GLU A 312 -14.49 -27.38 5.53
CA GLU A 312 -13.42 -28.22 6.09
C GLU A 312 -12.68 -29.04 5.00
N ASP A 313 -13.35 -29.38 3.91
CA ASP A 313 -12.71 -30.09 2.78
C ASP A 313 -11.70 -29.17 2.08
N LEU A 314 -12.10 -27.93 1.77
CA LEU A 314 -11.20 -26.94 1.16
C LEU A 314 -10.01 -26.67 2.11
N LEU A 315 -10.25 -26.50 3.41
CA LEU A 315 -9.20 -26.30 4.41
C LEU A 315 -8.14 -27.43 4.30
N ARG A 316 -8.57 -28.70 4.31
CA ARG A 316 -7.64 -29.85 4.21
C ARG A 316 -6.87 -29.85 2.88
N ASP A 317 -7.58 -29.58 1.78
CA ASP A 317 -6.97 -29.57 0.44
C ASP A 317 -5.96 -28.42 0.29
N VAL A 318 -6.23 -27.24 0.88
CA VAL A 318 -5.29 -26.09 0.89
C VAL A 318 -4.04 -26.43 1.70
N GLN A 319 -4.18 -27.02 2.90
CA GLN A 319 -3.02 -27.46 3.70
C GLN A 319 -2.14 -28.44 2.92
N ALA A 320 -2.76 -29.44 2.27
CA ALA A 320 -2.04 -30.40 1.43
C ALA A 320 -1.37 -29.74 0.22
N ALA A 321 -2.02 -28.74 -0.40
CA ALA A 321 -1.47 -28.01 -1.52
C ALA A 321 -0.26 -27.13 -1.10
N ILE A 322 -0.29 -26.51 0.07
CA ILE A 322 0.83 -25.76 0.64
C ILE A 322 2.03 -26.71 0.85
N GLU A 323 1.83 -27.85 1.49
CA GLU A 323 2.87 -28.85 1.70
C GLU A 323 3.49 -29.38 0.39
N ALA A 324 2.71 -29.40 -0.67
CA ALA A 324 3.19 -29.82 -1.97
C ALA A 324 3.95 -28.73 -2.74
N GLN A 325 3.62 -27.44 -2.53
CA GLN A 325 4.13 -26.32 -3.33
C GLN A 325 5.35 -25.63 -2.69
N VAL A 326 5.45 -25.60 -1.37
CA VAL A 326 6.54 -24.91 -0.67
C VAL A 326 7.92 -25.56 -0.86
N PRO A 327 8.05 -26.91 -0.88
CA PRO A 327 9.36 -27.54 -1.06
C PRO A 327 10.03 -27.12 -2.38
N GLY A 328 11.27 -26.62 -2.29
CA GLY A 328 12.05 -26.15 -3.43
C GLY A 328 11.72 -24.75 -3.93
N ALA A 329 10.86 -24.01 -3.25
CA ALA A 329 10.65 -22.58 -3.50
C ALA A 329 11.93 -21.79 -3.21
N PHE A 330 12.17 -20.68 -3.92
CA PHE A 330 13.38 -19.88 -3.79
C PHE A 330 13.58 -19.32 -2.36
N HIS A 331 12.49 -18.98 -1.67
CA HIS A 331 12.49 -18.48 -0.29
C HIS A 331 11.82 -19.47 0.68
N GLU A 332 12.04 -20.78 0.50
CA GLU A 332 11.35 -21.84 1.27
C GLU A 332 11.34 -21.60 2.78
N ASP A 333 12.51 -21.31 3.39
CA ASP A 333 12.61 -21.11 4.84
C ASP A 333 11.77 -19.91 5.31
N GLN A 334 11.80 -18.80 4.58
CA GLN A 334 11.03 -17.59 4.90
C GLN A 334 9.51 -17.84 4.74
N ILE A 335 9.11 -18.53 3.68
CA ILE A 335 7.71 -18.90 3.44
C ILE A 335 7.19 -19.79 4.59
N ARG A 336 7.98 -20.78 5.00
CA ARG A 336 7.61 -21.64 6.14
C ARG A 336 7.49 -20.86 7.43
N GLU A 337 8.44 -19.98 7.72
CA GLU A 337 8.40 -19.12 8.91
C GLU A 337 7.12 -18.24 8.92
N ALA A 338 6.78 -17.61 7.79
CA ALA A 338 5.59 -16.78 7.67
C ALA A 338 4.29 -17.59 7.82
N LEU A 339 4.19 -18.75 7.16
CA LEU A 339 2.98 -19.59 7.20
C LEU A 339 2.74 -20.24 8.58
N THR A 340 3.81 -20.64 9.28
CA THR A 340 3.71 -21.29 10.60
C THR A 340 3.69 -20.28 11.75
N GLY A 341 3.92 -19.00 11.46
CA GLY A 341 3.90 -17.93 12.44
C GLY A 341 2.50 -17.66 13.02
N PRO A 342 2.41 -17.03 14.19
CA PRO A 342 1.13 -16.75 14.87
C PRO A 342 0.26 -15.73 14.09
N GLN A 343 0.81 -15.06 13.11
CA GLN A 343 0.11 -14.09 12.25
C GLN A 343 -0.63 -14.75 11.08
N SER A 344 -0.36 -16.03 10.79
CA SER A 344 -0.98 -16.79 9.70
C SER A 344 -1.90 -17.89 10.24
N GLY A 345 -2.93 -18.26 9.47
CA GLY A 345 -3.83 -19.31 9.90
C GLY A 345 -5.09 -19.45 9.07
N VAL A 346 -5.93 -20.38 9.47
CA VAL A 346 -7.27 -20.60 8.90
C VAL A 346 -8.32 -20.21 9.93
N LEU A 347 -9.26 -19.39 9.50
CA LEU A 347 -10.47 -19.03 10.26
C LEU A 347 -11.64 -19.84 9.68
N LEU A 348 -12.04 -20.88 10.37
CA LEU A 348 -13.17 -21.71 9.98
C LEU A 348 -14.46 -21.03 10.44
N VAL A 349 -15.27 -20.61 9.48
CA VAL A 349 -16.51 -19.87 9.69
C VAL A 349 -17.74 -20.76 9.43
N ARG A 350 -18.90 -20.34 9.92
CA ARG A 350 -20.16 -21.05 9.77
C ARG A 350 -20.72 -20.99 8.34
N ASP A 351 -20.59 -19.82 7.73
CA ASP A 351 -21.13 -19.46 6.43
C ASP A 351 -20.43 -18.19 5.88
N MET A 352 -20.73 -17.82 4.63
CA MET A 352 -20.17 -16.64 4.00
C MET A 352 -20.63 -15.32 4.61
N ASP A 353 -21.73 -15.28 5.36
CA ASP A 353 -22.16 -14.10 6.13
C ASP A 353 -21.17 -13.83 7.26
N GLN A 354 -20.81 -14.85 8.01
CA GLN A 354 -19.78 -14.75 9.05
C GLN A 354 -18.40 -14.48 8.45
N ALA A 355 -18.09 -15.02 7.26
CA ALA A 355 -16.83 -14.70 6.56
C ALA A 355 -16.68 -13.20 6.27
N VAL A 356 -17.74 -12.53 5.79
CA VAL A 356 -17.75 -11.08 5.55
C VAL A 356 -17.56 -10.31 6.86
N GLU A 357 -18.27 -10.68 7.94
CA GLU A 357 -18.12 -10.04 9.25
C GLU A 357 -16.69 -10.16 9.81
N VAL A 358 -16.09 -11.34 9.69
CA VAL A 358 -14.72 -11.61 10.14
C VAL A 358 -13.73 -10.79 9.28
N SER A 359 -13.89 -10.79 7.97
CA SER A 359 -13.06 -10.02 7.03
C SER A 359 -13.11 -8.51 7.32
N ASP A 360 -14.31 -7.95 7.52
CA ASP A 360 -14.46 -6.53 7.86
C ASP A 360 -13.85 -6.16 9.23
N ARG A 361 -13.85 -7.10 10.18
CA ARG A 361 -13.17 -6.93 11.47
C ARG A 361 -11.66 -7.06 11.34
N TYR A 362 -11.20 -7.93 10.46
CA TYR A 362 -9.79 -8.06 10.14
C TYR A 362 -9.28 -6.81 9.42
N ALA A 363 -10.02 -6.30 8.43
CA ALA A 363 -9.62 -5.13 7.65
C ALA A 363 -8.21 -5.28 7.07
N THR A 364 -8.01 -6.35 6.32
CA THR A 364 -6.72 -6.75 5.74
C THR A 364 -6.23 -5.79 4.68
N GLU A 365 -4.93 -5.83 4.38
CA GLU A 365 -4.30 -5.14 3.26
C GLU A 365 -4.84 -5.64 1.91
N HIS A 366 -4.70 -6.96 1.66
CA HIS A 366 -5.18 -7.63 0.47
C HIS A 366 -6.31 -8.57 0.83
N LEU A 367 -7.48 -8.41 0.22
CA LEU A 367 -8.60 -9.33 0.35
C LEU A 367 -8.88 -10.00 -0.99
N GLU A 368 -8.76 -11.33 -1.04
CA GLU A 368 -9.25 -12.12 -2.17
C GLU A 368 -10.59 -12.75 -1.88
N ILE A 369 -11.47 -12.82 -2.88
CA ILE A 369 -12.78 -13.49 -2.81
C ILE A 369 -12.80 -14.59 -3.87
N GLN A 370 -12.56 -15.83 -3.44
CA GLN A 370 -12.54 -17.02 -4.29
C GLN A 370 -13.73 -17.94 -3.97
N THR A 371 -14.93 -17.46 -4.26
CA THR A 371 -16.19 -18.16 -4.00
C THR A 371 -16.95 -18.42 -5.29
N ARG A 372 -18.02 -19.21 -5.21
CA ARG A 372 -18.91 -19.48 -6.36
C ARG A 372 -19.51 -18.20 -6.95
N ASP A 373 -19.86 -17.25 -6.09
CA ASP A 373 -20.45 -15.95 -6.46
C ASP A 373 -19.72 -14.82 -5.73
N PRO A 374 -18.53 -14.42 -6.21
CA PRO A 374 -17.74 -13.37 -5.57
C PRO A 374 -18.42 -11.99 -5.64
N GLU A 375 -19.23 -11.73 -6.67
CA GLU A 375 -19.95 -10.47 -6.85
C GLU A 375 -21.03 -10.27 -5.78
N ALA A 376 -21.65 -11.34 -5.30
CA ALA A 376 -22.60 -11.27 -4.19
C ALA A 376 -21.95 -10.84 -2.86
N LEU A 377 -20.65 -11.09 -2.69
CA LEU A 377 -19.91 -10.77 -1.47
C LEU A 377 -19.23 -9.42 -1.53
N VAL A 378 -18.61 -9.05 -2.67
CA VAL A 378 -17.80 -7.82 -2.78
C VAL A 378 -18.56 -6.58 -2.39
N GLY A 379 -19.84 -6.45 -2.76
CA GLY A 379 -20.70 -5.32 -2.41
C GLY A 379 -20.98 -5.18 -0.89
N ARG A 380 -20.64 -6.17 -0.10
CA ARG A 380 -20.84 -6.22 1.35
C ARG A 380 -19.56 -5.92 2.13
N ILE A 381 -18.39 -6.06 1.50
CA ILE A 381 -17.09 -5.76 2.10
C ILE A 381 -16.94 -4.24 2.28
N ARG A 382 -16.50 -3.82 3.44
CA ARG A 382 -16.33 -2.40 3.82
C ARG A 382 -14.88 -2.05 4.10
N ASN A 383 -14.13 -3.00 4.66
CA ASN A 383 -12.82 -2.74 5.22
C ASN A 383 -11.77 -3.68 4.60
N ALA A 384 -11.13 -3.23 3.52
CA ALA A 384 -9.96 -3.87 2.93
C ALA A 384 -9.13 -2.81 2.21
N GLY A 385 -7.82 -2.98 2.15
CA GLY A 385 -6.93 -2.09 1.39
C GLY A 385 -7.19 -2.20 -0.11
N ALA A 386 -7.24 -3.43 -0.63
CA ALA A 386 -7.69 -3.77 -1.98
C ALA A 386 -8.51 -5.06 -1.96
N VAL A 387 -9.49 -5.17 -2.87
CA VAL A 387 -10.32 -6.38 -3.01
C VAL A 387 -10.10 -6.99 -4.39
N PHE A 388 -9.69 -8.24 -4.42
CA PHE A 388 -9.44 -9.05 -5.60
C PHE A 388 -10.63 -10.01 -5.79
N VAL A 389 -11.37 -9.84 -6.89
CA VAL A 389 -12.67 -10.48 -7.07
C VAL A 389 -12.59 -11.62 -8.06
N GLY A 390 -12.83 -12.83 -7.56
CA GLY A 390 -12.86 -14.05 -8.37
C GLY A 390 -11.49 -14.68 -8.62
N PRO A 391 -11.49 -15.89 -9.20
CA PRO A 391 -10.31 -16.76 -9.22
C PRO A 391 -9.17 -16.32 -10.15
N TYR A 392 -9.40 -15.30 -11.00
CA TYR A 392 -8.40 -14.78 -11.94
C TYR A 392 -7.83 -13.41 -11.52
N ALA A 393 -8.06 -13.01 -10.28
CA ALA A 393 -7.55 -11.78 -9.71
C ALA A 393 -6.65 -12.06 -8.48
N PRO A 394 -5.49 -12.71 -8.64
CA PRO A 394 -4.56 -12.96 -7.54
C PRO A 394 -3.82 -11.67 -7.13
N VAL A 395 -3.34 -11.60 -5.88
CA VAL A 395 -2.59 -10.44 -5.34
C VAL A 395 -1.42 -10.02 -6.22
N PRO A 396 -0.57 -10.92 -6.79
CA PRO A 396 0.52 -10.50 -7.67
C PRO A 396 0.09 -9.68 -8.90
N LEU A 397 -1.17 -9.83 -9.35
CA LEU A 397 -1.72 -8.96 -10.38
C LEU A 397 -1.77 -7.49 -9.90
N GLY A 398 -2.18 -7.26 -8.64
CA GLY A 398 -2.21 -5.95 -8.01
C GLY A 398 -0.82 -5.34 -7.85
N ASP A 399 0.16 -6.16 -7.53
CA ASP A 399 1.55 -5.72 -7.34
C ASP A 399 2.20 -5.18 -8.61
N TYR A 400 1.80 -5.70 -9.78
CA TYR A 400 2.53 -5.42 -11.02
C TYR A 400 1.69 -4.78 -12.12
N SER A 401 0.49 -5.29 -12.41
CA SER A 401 -0.17 -4.98 -13.68
C SER A 401 -1.68 -4.75 -13.63
N ALA A 402 -2.32 -4.73 -12.47
CA ALA A 402 -3.75 -4.41 -12.37
C ALA A 402 -4.04 -2.93 -12.72
N GLY A 403 -3.05 -2.06 -12.51
CA GLY A 403 -3.22 -0.61 -12.59
C GLY A 403 -3.66 0.03 -11.28
N SER A 404 -4.07 -0.78 -10.29
CA SER A 404 -4.26 -0.36 -8.89
C SER A 404 -2.92 -0.05 -8.22
N ASN A 405 -2.95 0.36 -6.97
CA ASN A 405 -1.75 0.64 -6.19
C ASN A 405 -1.54 -0.45 -5.14
N HIS A 406 -0.30 -0.89 -4.96
CA HIS A 406 0.07 -1.89 -3.96
C HIS A 406 0.56 -1.28 -2.63
N VAL A 407 0.69 0.05 -2.54
CA VAL A 407 0.97 0.72 -1.26
C VAL A 407 -0.36 0.86 -0.53
N LEU A 408 -0.67 -0.10 0.30
CA LEU A 408 -1.98 -0.29 0.91
C LEU A 408 -1.91 -0.15 2.44
N PRO A 409 -3.04 0.14 3.10
CA PRO A 409 -3.11 0.18 4.56
C PRO A 409 -3.00 -1.23 5.15
N THR A 410 -2.08 -1.43 6.09
CA THR A 410 -1.85 -2.68 6.81
C THR A 410 -2.36 -2.61 8.25
N SER A 411 -2.24 -3.70 9.00
CA SER A 411 -2.53 -3.72 10.46
C SER A 411 -3.94 -3.24 10.82
N GLY A 412 -4.91 -3.47 9.93
CA GLY A 412 -6.31 -3.09 10.12
C GLY A 412 -6.61 -1.62 9.92
N THR A 413 -5.67 -0.82 9.42
CA THR A 413 -5.90 0.61 9.14
C THR A 413 -6.80 0.85 7.94
N ALA A 414 -7.11 -0.18 7.14
CA ALA A 414 -8.10 -0.13 6.06
C ALA A 414 -9.51 0.29 6.54
N ARG A 415 -9.77 0.31 7.86
CA ARG A 415 -11.00 0.86 8.46
C ARG A 415 -11.14 2.38 8.31
N HIS A 416 -10.04 3.09 8.10
CA HIS A 416 -10.02 4.57 8.07
C HIS A 416 -9.01 5.15 7.07
N SER A 417 -8.21 4.32 6.41
CA SER A 417 -7.21 4.73 5.43
C SER A 417 -7.43 4.04 4.11
N SER A 418 -7.14 4.71 3.02
CA SER A 418 -7.11 4.13 1.68
C SER A 418 -5.68 3.77 1.28
N GLY A 419 -5.55 2.90 0.29
CA GLY A 419 -4.29 2.73 -0.42
C GLY A 419 -3.83 4.02 -1.10
N LEU A 420 -2.54 4.11 -1.42
CA LEU A 420 -1.96 5.25 -2.11
C LEU A 420 -2.68 5.48 -3.45
N ASN A 421 -3.12 6.70 -3.68
CA ASN A 421 -3.93 7.07 -4.83
C ASN A 421 -3.70 8.54 -5.21
N THR A 422 -4.28 8.99 -6.31
CA THR A 422 -4.11 10.37 -6.78
C THR A 422 -4.55 11.42 -5.76
N VAL A 423 -5.61 11.14 -4.98
CA VAL A 423 -6.12 12.08 -3.97
C VAL A 423 -5.15 12.28 -2.81
N THR A 424 -4.29 11.29 -2.52
CA THR A 424 -3.25 11.40 -1.49
C THR A 424 -2.31 12.60 -1.75
N PHE A 425 -2.11 12.96 -3.01
CA PHE A 425 -1.23 14.05 -3.44
C PHE A 425 -1.96 15.36 -3.70
N LEU A 426 -3.24 15.44 -3.33
CA LEU A 426 -4.09 16.61 -3.51
C LEU A 426 -4.55 17.18 -2.18
N ARG A 427 -4.77 18.48 -2.15
CA ARG A 427 -5.38 19.20 -1.02
C ARG A 427 -6.60 19.93 -1.50
N LEU A 428 -7.71 19.80 -0.77
CA LEU A 428 -8.90 20.58 -1.01
C LEU A 428 -8.73 22.00 -0.46
N GLN A 429 -8.79 23.01 -1.32
CA GLN A 429 -8.81 24.42 -0.94
C GLN A 429 -10.18 25.02 -1.21
N GLN A 430 -10.78 25.60 -0.19
CA GLN A 430 -12.03 26.32 -0.33
C GLN A 430 -11.76 27.80 -0.64
N ARG A 431 -12.45 28.33 -1.64
CA ARG A 431 -12.49 29.76 -1.98
C ARG A 431 -13.87 30.30 -1.71
N ILE A 432 -13.97 31.21 -0.75
CA ILE A 432 -15.23 31.77 -0.28
C ILE A 432 -15.39 33.15 -0.90
N ARG A 433 -16.44 33.34 -1.69
CA ARG A 433 -16.77 34.62 -2.33
C ARG A 433 -18.13 35.10 -1.90
N TYR A 434 -18.17 36.31 -1.36
CA TYR A 434 -19.41 36.97 -0.96
C TYR A 434 -19.45 38.38 -1.53
N THR A 435 -20.63 38.79 -2.03
CA THR A 435 -20.96 40.20 -2.30
C THR A 435 -21.47 40.82 -1.02
N GLU A 436 -21.67 42.16 -1.03
CA GLU A 436 -22.31 42.88 0.06
C GLU A 436 -23.72 42.33 0.34
N THR A 437 -24.49 42.03 -0.71
CA THR A 437 -25.86 41.47 -0.60
C THR A 437 -25.80 40.09 0.10
N GLY A 438 -24.98 39.19 -0.36
CA GLY A 438 -24.84 37.84 0.25
C GLY A 438 -24.35 37.91 1.70
N LEU A 439 -23.45 38.83 2.02
CA LEU A 439 -23.01 39.01 3.41
C LEU A 439 -24.10 39.57 4.32
N LYS A 440 -24.94 40.48 3.83
CA LYS A 440 -26.08 41.01 4.58
C LYS A 440 -27.09 39.95 5.02
N GLU A 441 -27.31 38.94 4.21
CA GLU A 441 -28.23 37.83 4.53
C GLU A 441 -27.84 37.05 5.76
N VAL A 442 -26.54 36.93 6.06
CA VAL A 442 -25.99 36.12 7.16
C VAL A 442 -25.44 36.97 8.31
N ALA A 443 -25.34 38.28 8.14
CA ALA A 443 -24.65 39.18 9.08
C ALA A 443 -25.23 39.15 10.50
N ASP A 444 -26.55 39.18 10.63
CA ASP A 444 -27.25 39.16 11.92
C ASP A 444 -27.01 37.82 12.65
N GLY A 445 -27.11 36.70 11.93
CA GLY A 445 -26.83 35.36 12.49
C GLY A 445 -25.39 35.21 12.96
N ILE A 446 -24.43 35.74 12.20
CA ILE A 446 -23.02 35.74 12.63
C ILE A 446 -22.85 36.58 13.89
N GLY A 447 -23.52 37.73 13.97
CA GLY A 447 -23.49 38.59 15.16
C GLY A 447 -23.97 37.88 16.41
N VAL A 448 -25.11 37.20 16.34
CA VAL A 448 -25.72 36.45 17.45
C VAL A 448 -24.78 35.29 17.88
N LEU A 449 -24.24 34.53 16.96
CA LEU A 449 -23.33 33.45 17.28
C LEU A 449 -22.01 33.98 17.91
N ALA A 450 -21.47 35.08 17.39
CA ALA A 450 -20.25 35.68 17.93
C ALA A 450 -20.44 36.20 19.37
N GLU A 451 -21.66 36.72 19.70
CA GLU A 451 -21.99 37.10 21.06
C GLU A 451 -22.10 35.92 22.02
N ASP A 452 -22.80 34.85 21.60
CA ASP A 452 -22.96 33.61 22.38
C ASP A 452 -21.61 32.94 22.67
N GLU A 453 -20.74 32.88 21.66
CA GLU A 453 -19.38 32.35 21.78
C GLU A 453 -18.43 33.30 22.53
N ARG A 454 -18.87 34.50 22.97
CA ARG A 454 -18.05 35.52 23.59
C ARG A 454 -16.88 36.01 22.73
N LEU A 455 -17.11 36.07 21.41
CA LEU A 455 -16.15 36.56 20.42
C LEU A 455 -16.61 37.87 19.76
N PRO A 456 -16.77 38.99 20.51
CA PRO A 456 -17.39 40.22 20.00
C PRO A 456 -16.63 40.84 18.82
N ALA A 457 -15.32 40.58 18.70
CA ALA A 457 -14.51 41.06 17.59
C ALA A 457 -14.92 40.42 16.26
N HIS A 458 -15.43 39.17 16.27
CA HIS A 458 -15.97 38.51 15.07
C HIS A 458 -17.23 39.23 14.55
N GLY A 459 -18.19 39.57 15.46
CA GLY A 459 -19.34 40.37 15.11
C GLY A 459 -18.97 41.79 14.66
N ALA A 460 -17.97 42.43 15.31
CA ALA A 460 -17.51 43.75 14.90
C ALA A 460 -16.87 43.71 13.50
N ALA A 461 -16.15 42.65 13.15
CA ALA A 461 -15.58 42.49 11.81
C ALA A 461 -16.66 42.45 10.71
N ILE A 462 -17.82 41.84 10.97
CA ILE A 462 -18.96 41.84 10.04
C ILE A 462 -19.55 43.24 9.93
N ARG A 463 -19.88 43.88 11.06
CA ARG A 463 -20.46 45.25 11.11
C ARG A 463 -19.62 46.30 10.37
N ALA A 464 -18.29 46.17 10.45
CA ALA A 464 -17.35 47.07 9.78
C ALA A 464 -17.46 47.08 8.26
N ARG A 465 -18.08 46.04 7.62
CA ARG A 465 -18.31 46.00 6.18
C ARG A 465 -19.53 46.81 5.73
N PHE A 466 -20.33 47.26 6.69
CA PHE A 466 -21.57 48.04 6.42
C PHE A 466 -21.53 49.45 7.06
N ALA A 467 -20.42 49.82 7.66
CA ALA A 467 -20.24 51.16 8.32
C ALA A 467 -19.86 52.26 7.32
#